data_7653baf3dc5567f1c0b271cb973a8cf4
#
_entry.id   7653baf3dc5567f1c0b271cb973a8cf4
#
_cell.length_a   1.000
_cell.length_b   1.000
_cell.length_c   1.000
_cell.angle_alpha   90.00
_cell.angle_beta   90.00
_cell.angle_gamma   90.00
#
_symmetry.space_group_name_H-M   'P 1'
#
loop_
_entity.id
_entity.type
_entity.pdbx_description
1 polymer ?
#
loop_
_entity_poly.entity_id
_entity_poly.type
_entity_poly.pdbx_seq_one_letter_code
_entity_poly.pdbx_strand_id
1 'polypeptide(L)'
;KEKKKKSIIETNFNNSVIIIDEVHNIRETEKEKKFPPVLNMVLKYSKNVRLILLSGTPIYDKPQGIVSIINYLLLNDKRPTLNENDIFHNDGKLKANGKALLETNIRGYISYMRGNNPYTFPIKLSAIYNIPKQMLNLSNYPSKDLNGKTLDENNKIKYLELVNCPFQGEQLKLINYFIDNTKRINYNDD
;
A
#
# COMPACT_ATOMS: atom_id res chain seq x y z
N LYS A 1 -31.97 -8.66 14.59
CA LYS A 1 -30.48 -8.67 14.75
C LYS A 1 -29.88 -7.27 14.49
N GLU A 2 -30.30 -6.55 13.45
CA GLU A 2 -29.74 -5.24 13.08
C GLU A 2 -30.05 -4.14 14.14
N LYS A 3 -31.26 -4.06 14.65
CA LYS A 3 -31.63 -3.13 15.74
C LYS A 3 -30.74 -3.29 16.99
N LYS A 4 -30.41 -4.54 17.37
CA LYS A 4 -29.50 -4.82 18.49
C LYS A 4 -28.08 -4.34 18.23
N LYS A 5 -27.56 -4.55 17.01
CA LYS A 5 -26.22 -4.08 16.61
C LYS A 5 -26.16 -2.55 16.63
N LYS A 6 -27.18 -1.88 16.09
CA LYS A 6 -27.27 -0.42 16.09
C LYS A 6 -27.25 0.13 17.52
N SER A 7 -28.07 -0.41 18.43
CA SER A 7 -28.11 0.01 19.84
C SER A 7 -26.73 -0.15 20.51
N ILE A 8 -26.03 -1.26 20.29
CA ILE A 8 -24.69 -1.47 20.84
C ILE A 8 -23.70 -0.43 20.31
N ILE A 9 -23.76 -0.11 19.01
CA ILE A 9 -22.90 0.89 18.39
C ILE A 9 -23.19 2.27 18.97
N GLU A 10 -24.44 2.67 19.05
CA GLU A 10 -24.83 3.97 19.58
C GLU A 10 -24.40 4.13 21.04
N THR A 11 -24.50 3.08 21.85
CA THR A 11 -24.10 3.13 23.27
C THR A 11 -22.60 3.29 23.44
N ASN A 12 -21.78 2.65 22.59
CA ASN A 12 -20.35 2.57 22.81
C ASN A 12 -19.54 3.61 22.01
N PHE A 13 -20.08 4.11 20.87
CA PHE A 13 -19.34 4.95 19.95
C PHE A 13 -19.90 6.36 19.77
N ASN A 14 -21.08 6.67 20.27
CA ASN A 14 -21.57 8.04 20.21
C ASN A 14 -20.69 8.99 21.04
N ASN A 15 -20.52 10.22 20.55
CA ASN A 15 -19.74 11.28 21.20
C ASN A 15 -18.29 10.87 21.47
N SER A 16 -17.68 10.12 20.55
CA SER A 16 -16.31 9.61 20.69
C SER A 16 -15.36 10.14 19.63
N VAL A 17 -14.09 10.00 19.88
CA VAL A 17 -13.03 10.20 18.89
C VAL A 17 -12.47 8.82 18.54
N ILE A 18 -12.43 8.51 17.26
CA ILE A 18 -11.84 7.29 16.73
C ILE A 18 -10.56 7.70 15.99
N ILE A 19 -9.44 7.16 16.44
CA ILE A 19 -8.12 7.38 15.80
C ILE A 19 -7.67 6.02 15.26
N ILE A 20 -7.35 5.98 13.97
CA ILE A 20 -6.84 4.78 13.31
C ILE A 20 -5.48 5.11 12.72
N ASP A 21 -4.45 4.50 13.29
CA ASP A 21 -3.09 4.59 12.74
C ASP A 21 -2.86 3.50 11.71
N GLU A 22 -1.99 3.82 10.74
CA GLU A 22 -1.70 2.95 9.60
C GLU A 22 -2.96 2.45 8.88
N VAL A 23 -3.88 3.37 8.61
CA VAL A 23 -5.20 3.07 8.03
C VAL A 23 -5.12 2.32 6.68
N HIS A 24 -4.00 2.42 5.99
CA HIS A 24 -3.75 1.66 4.76
C HIS A 24 -3.76 0.13 4.98
N ASN A 25 -3.63 -0.34 6.22
CA ASN A 25 -3.76 -1.77 6.55
C ASN A 25 -5.23 -2.22 6.68
N ILE A 26 -6.18 -1.29 6.76
CA ILE A 26 -7.60 -1.61 6.84
C ILE A 26 -8.18 -1.67 5.42
N ARG A 27 -7.91 -2.77 4.73
CA ARG A 27 -8.43 -3.01 3.39
C ARG A 27 -9.35 -4.22 3.38
N GLU A 28 -10.26 -4.24 2.42
CA GLU A 28 -10.97 -5.45 2.05
C GLU A 28 -10.02 -6.36 1.25
N THR A 29 -9.07 -6.97 1.94
CA THR A 29 -8.28 -8.08 1.36
C THR A 29 -9.01 -9.38 1.60
N GLU A 30 -8.79 -10.38 0.76
CA GLU A 30 -9.44 -11.71 0.90
C GLU A 30 -9.17 -12.38 2.25
N LYS A 31 -8.10 -12.01 2.95
CA LYS A 31 -7.70 -12.58 4.24
C LYS A 31 -8.32 -11.90 5.46
N GLU A 32 -8.69 -10.62 5.38
CA GLU A 32 -9.19 -9.84 6.54
C GLU A 32 -10.54 -9.17 6.28
N LYS A 33 -11.56 -9.96 5.97
CA LYS A 33 -12.91 -9.48 5.62
C LYS A 33 -13.77 -8.98 6.80
N LYS A 34 -13.29 -9.02 8.04
CA LYS A 34 -14.16 -8.77 9.21
C LYS A 34 -14.17 -7.31 9.66
N PHE A 35 -13.05 -6.62 9.67
CA PHE A 35 -12.93 -5.29 10.26
C PHE A 35 -13.59 -4.19 9.42
N PRO A 36 -13.36 -4.08 8.09
CA PRO A 36 -13.97 -3.05 7.26
C PRO A 36 -15.50 -2.97 7.36
N PRO A 37 -16.25 -4.08 7.29
CA PRO A 37 -17.71 -4.04 7.48
C PRO A 37 -18.15 -3.56 8.86
N VAL A 38 -17.40 -3.90 9.91
CA VAL A 38 -17.69 -3.44 11.27
C VAL A 38 -17.45 -1.94 11.38
N LEU A 39 -16.32 -1.44 10.88
CA LEU A 39 -16.02 -0.01 10.85
C LEU A 39 -17.09 0.78 10.08
N ASN A 40 -17.48 0.31 8.90
CA ASN A 40 -18.57 0.91 8.12
C ASN A 40 -19.88 1.00 8.92
N MET A 41 -20.22 -0.05 9.68
CA MET A 41 -21.40 -0.04 10.53
C MET A 41 -21.26 0.98 11.68
N VAL A 42 -20.12 1.04 12.32
CA VAL A 42 -19.84 2.02 13.38
C VAL A 42 -20.00 3.43 12.83
N LEU A 43 -19.31 3.77 11.74
CA LEU A 43 -19.38 5.09 11.12
C LEU A 43 -20.78 5.45 10.62
N LYS A 44 -21.55 4.47 10.14
CA LYS A 44 -22.92 4.68 9.66
C LYS A 44 -23.91 5.00 10.78
N TYR A 45 -23.84 4.29 11.91
CA TYR A 45 -24.87 4.34 12.95
C TYR A 45 -24.52 5.22 14.15
N SER A 46 -23.23 5.46 14.42
CA SER A 46 -22.82 6.36 15.49
C SER A 46 -23.12 7.83 15.17
N LYS A 47 -23.29 8.62 16.22
CA LYS A 47 -23.55 10.06 16.15
C LYS A 47 -22.42 10.84 16.84
N ASN A 48 -22.10 12.02 16.29
CA ASN A 48 -21.09 12.91 16.86
C ASN A 48 -19.74 12.22 17.08
N VAL A 49 -19.29 11.44 16.10
CA VAL A 49 -17.96 10.82 16.09
C VAL A 49 -16.99 11.70 15.31
N ARG A 50 -15.81 11.90 15.87
CA ARG A 50 -14.68 12.50 15.17
C ARG A 50 -13.74 11.39 14.74
N LEU A 51 -13.54 11.25 13.43
CA LEU A 51 -12.67 10.24 12.84
C LEU A 51 -11.35 10.85 12.41
N ILE A 52 -10.25 10.30 12.88
CA ILE A 52 -8.89 10.69 12.49
C ILE A 52 -8.21 9.45 11.91
N LEU A 53 -7.77 9.55 10.66
CA LEU A 53 -7.06 8.50 9.96
C LEU A 53 -5.63 8.94 9.72
N LEU A 54 -4.65 8.14 10.15
CA LEU A 54 -3.24 8.41 10.02
C LEU A 54 -2.61 7.37 9.09
N SER A 55 -1.74 7.82 8.19
CA SER A 55 -0.94 6.94 7.34
C SER A 55 0.24 7.68 6.74
N GLY A 56 1.39 7.04 6.73
CA GLY A 56 2.55 7.51 5.96
C GLY A 56 2.46 7.14 4.47
N THR A 57 1.68 6.11 4.13
CA THR A 57 1.55 5.55 2.77
C THR A 57 0.09 5.23 2.44
N PRO A 58 -0.78 6.24 2.22
CA PRO A 58 -2.21 6.00 2.02
C PRO A 58 -2.53 5.22 0.73
N ILE A 59 -1.59 5.22 -0.22
CA ILE A 59 -1.64 4.39 -1.43
C ILE A 59 -0.50 3.39 -1.35
N TYR A 60 -0.82 2.11 -1.15
CA TYR A 60 0.20 1.06 -0.98
C TYR A 60 0.38 0.21 -2.25
N ASP A 61 -0.64 -0.52 -2.72
CA ASP A 61 -0.53 -1.38 -3.92
C ASP A 61 -1.09 -0.73 -5.18
N LYS A 62 -2.34 -0.28 -5.06
CA LYS A 62 -3.12 0.23 -6.19
C LYS A 62 -3.69 1.60 -5.84
N PRO A 63 -3.69 2.55 -6.80
CA PRO A 63 -4.25 3.88 -6.59
C PRO A 63 -5.72 3.86 -6.12
N GLN A 64 -6.47 2.85 -6.54
CA GLN A 64 -7.87 2.68 -6.18
C GLN A 64 -8.10 2.54 -4.67
N GLY A 65 -7.10 1.99 -3.93
CA GLY A 65 -7.20 1.81 -2.48
C GLY A 65 -7.49 3.08 -1.69
N ILE A 66 -7.16 4.26 -2.24
CA ILE A 66 -7.47 5.54 -1.60
C ILE A 66 -8.97 5.79 -1.45
N VAL A 67 -9.81 5.23 -2.36
CA VAL A 67 -11.26 5.44 -2.36
C VAL A 67 -11.89 4.87 -1.10
N SER A 68 -11.45 3.71 -0.64
CA SER A 68 -11.95 3.09 0.59
C SER A 68 -11.65 3.94 1.83
N ILE A 69 -10.45 4.53 1.90
CA ILE A 69 -10.05 5.41 3.01
C ILE A 69 -10.91 6.69 3.01
N ILE A 70 -11.10 7.30 1.84
CA ILE A 70 -11.96 8.48 1.71
C ILE A 70 -13.41 8.14 2.10
N ASN A 71 -13.90 6.98 1.71
CA ASN A 71 -15.25 6.54 2.03
C ASN A 71 -15.49 6.41 3.53
N TYR A 72 -14.50 6.07 4.35
CA TYR A 72 -14.65 6.11 5.81
C TYR A 72 -14.91 7.53 6.31
N LEU A 73 -14.21 8.54 5.78
CA LEU A 73 -14.42 9.94 6.15
C LEU A 73 -15.82 10.43 5.71
N LEU A 74 -16.20 10.10 4.47
CA LEU A 74 -17.53 10.45 3.95
C LEU A 74 -18.66 9.79 4.75
N LEU A 75 -18.52 8.51 5.09
CA LEU A 75 -19.49 7.79 5.93
C LEU A 75 -19.62 8.41 7.31
N ASN A 76 -18.50 8.84 7.91
CA ASN A 76 -18.53 9.53 9.21
C ASN A 76 -19.37 10.80 9.13
N ASP A 77 -19.22 11.57 8.06
CA ASP A 77 -19.96 12.82 7.84
C ASP A 77 -21.34 12.61 7.22
N LYS A 78 -21.79 11.36 7.09
CA LYS A 78 -23.09 10.99 6.51
C LYS A 78 -23.24 11.46 5.05
N ARG A 79 -22.12 11.57 4.33
CA ARG A 79 -22.06 11.91 2.92
C ARG A 79 -22.13 10.64 2.05
N PRO A 80 -22.57 10.75 0.79
CA PRO A 80 -22.51 9.65 -0.16
C PRO A 80 -21.07 9.15 -0.37
N THR A 81 -20.91 7.84 -0.42
CA THR A 81 -19.62 7.20 -0.73
C THR A 81 -19.31 7.26 -2.22
N LEU A 82 -18.04 7.24 -2.53
CA LEU A 82 -17.54 7.21 -3.90
C LEU A 82 -17.45 5.76 -4.40
N ASN A 83 -17.70 5.57 -5.70
CA ASN A 83 -17.46 4.31 -6.36
C ASN A 83 -16.08 4.37 -7.06
N GLU A 84 -15.26 3.36 -6.83
CA GLU A 84 -13.94 3.21 -7.41
C GLU A 84 -13.97 3.27 -8.94
N ASN A 85 -14.97 2.64 -9.55
CA ASN A 85 -15.14 2.60 -11.00
C ASN A 85 -15.51 3.96 -11.63
N ASP A 86 -16.01 4.92 -10.86
CA ASP A 86 -16.28 6.27 -11.36
C ASP A 86 -15.02 7.12 -11.43
N ILE A 87 -13.98 6.74 -10.69
CA ILE A 87 -12.74 7.48 -10.51
C ILE A 87 -11.61 6.89 -11.34
N PHE A 88 -11.46 5.57 -11.33
CA PHE A 88 -10.36 4.87 -11.97
C PHE A 88 -10.81 3.94 -13.07
N HIS A 89 -9.92 3.71 -14.04
CA HIS A 89 -9.96 2.60 -14.97
C HIS A 89 -9.43 1.33 -14.29
N ASN A 90 -9.69 0.16 -14.88
CA ASN A 90 -9.22 -1.12 -14.36
C ASN A 90 -7.69 -1.22 -14.27
N ASP A 91 -6.97 -0.46 -15.08
CA ASP A 91 -5.51 -0.35 -15.08
C ASP A 91 -4.96 0.61 -14.01
N GLY A 92 -5.82 1.20 -13.18
CA GLY A 92 -5.46 2.13 -12.11
C GLY A 92 -5.28 3.57 -12.56
N LYS A 93 -5.46 3.90 -13.84
CA LYS A 93 -5.40 5.28 -14.34
C LYS A 93 -6.66 6.04 -13.97
N LEU A 94 -6.49 7.32 -13.65
CA LEU A 94 -7.62 8.22 -13.40
C LEU A 94 -8.46 8.44 -14.67
N LYS A 95 -9.77 8.37 -14.52
CA LYS A 95 -10.72 8.79 -15.56
C LYS A 95 -10.70 10.30 -15.71
N ALA A 96 -11.12 10.79 -16.87
CA ALA A 96 -11.15 12.23 -17.18
C ALA A 96 -11.82 13.07 -16.07
N ASN A 97 -12.97 12.61 -15.57
CA ASN A 97 -13.71 13.26 -14.49
C ASN A 97 -13.32 12.73 -13.08
N GLY A 98 -12.53 11.67 -13.00
CA GLY A 98 -12.19 11.02 -11.74
C GLY A 98 -11.36 11.90 -10.81
N LYS A 99 -10.43 12.66 -11.37
CA LYS A 99 -9.63 13.65 -10.63
C LYS A 99 -10.51 14.70 -9.98
N ALA A 100 -11.40 15.34 -10.75
CA ALA A 100 -12.29 16.38 -10.24
C ALA A 100 -13.23 15.83 -9.17
N LEU A 101 -13.75 14.60 -9.35
CA LEU A 101 -14.61 13.94 -8.39
C LEU A 101 -13.87 13.67 -7.06
N LEU A 102 -12.63 13.18 -7.11
CA LEU A 102 -11.78 13.03 -5.94
C LEU A 102 -11.53 14.36 -5.25
N GLU A 103 -11.01 15.36 -5.96
CA GLU A 103 -10.66 16.68 -5.40
C GLU A 103 -11.84 17.34 -4.70
N THR A 104 -13.04 17.25 -5.28
CA THR A 104 -14.26 17.81 -4.69
C THR A 104 -14.62 17.12 -3.38
N ASN A 105 -14.46 15.81 -3.30
CA ASN A 105 -14.87 15.03 -2.14
C ASN A 105 -13.83 14.98 -1.02
N ILE A 106 -12.53 15.14 -1.34
CA ILE A 106 -11.45 15.11 -0.33
C ILE A 106 -11.12 16.48 0.25
N ARG A 107 -11.62 17.54 -0.35
CA ARG A 107 -11.31 18.91 0.09
C ARG A 107 -11.70 19.11 1.56
N GLY A 108 -10.73 19.53 2.37
CA GLY A 108 -10.91 19.76 3.81
C GLY A 108 -10.69 18.54 4.69
N TYR A 109 -10.55 17.34 4.12
CA TYR A 109 -10.29 16.11 4.89
C TYR A 109 -8.81 15.78 5.05
N ILE A 110 -7.96 16.25 4.14
CA ILE A 110 -6.56 15.83 4.07
C ILE A 110 -5.65 16.93 4.57
N SER A 111 -4.82 16.61 5.55
CA SER A 111 -3.70 17.41 6.01
C SER A 111 -2.41 16.62 5.82
N TYR A 112 -1.38 17.25 5.26
CA TYR A 112 -0.08 16.63 5.06
C TYR A 112 1.03 17.66 5.15
N MET A 113 2.21 17.21 5.56
CA MET A 113 3.40 18.04 5.52
C MET A 113 4.01 17.98 4.12
N ARG A 114 4.22 19.15 3.52
CA ARG A 114 4.92 19.25 2.23
C ARG A 114 6.42 19.22 2.44
N GLY A 115 7.06 18.37 1.66
CA GLY A 115 8.49 18.42 1.42
C GLY A 115 9.32 17.83 2.55
N ASN A 116 10.47 17.35 2.15
CA ASN A 116 11.55 17.01 3.06
C ASN A 116 12.22 18.32 3.46
N ASN A 117 12.10 18.72 4.71
CA ASN A 117 12.96 19.76 5.22
C ASN A 117 14.39 19.20 5.27
N PRO A 118 15.34 19.72 4.46
CA PRO A 118 16.68 19.18 4.41
C PRO A 118 17.43 19.26 5.74
N TYR A 119 16.95 20.06 6.68
CA TYR A 119 17.50 20.17 8.03
C TYR A 119 16.96 19.14 9.02
N THR A 120 15.81 18.53 8.74
CA THR A 120 15.14 17.61 9.67
C THR A 120 15.04 16.18 9.14
N PHE A 121 15.13 15.98 7.82
CA PHE A 121 15.06 14.67 7.22
C PHE A 121 16.31 14.37 6.39
N PRO A 122 16.89 13.17 6.48
CA PRO A 122 18.02 12.80 5.66
C PRO A 122 17.61 12.80 4.18
N ILE A 123 18.50 13.32 3.34
CA ILE A 123 18.33 13.28 1.89
C ILE A 123 18.72 11.88 1.42
N LYS A 124 17.85 11.24 0.65
CA LYS A 124 18.20 10.00 -0.04
C LYS A 124 19.12 10.34 -1.21
N LEU A 125 20.40 10.04 -1.08
CA LEU A 125 21.34 10.14 -2.19
C LEU A 125 21.19 8.96 -3.14
N SER A 126 21.33 9.22 -4.44
CA SER A 126 21.43 8.13 -5.42
C SER A 126 22.67 7.28 -5.13
N ALA A 127 22.56 5.97 -5.35
CA ALA A 127 23.63 5.01 -5.19
C ALA A 127 24.91 5.42 -5.99
N ILE A 128 24.73 6.09 -7.10
CA ILE A 128 25.83 6.57 -7.97
C ILE A 128 26.84 7.46 -7.23
N TYR A 129 26.40 8.21 -6.22
CA TYR A 129 27.29 9.14 -5.50
C TYR A 129 28.12 8.49 -4.40
N ASN A 130 27.67 7.36 -3.83
CA ASN A 130 28.24 6.80 -2.62
C ASN A 130 28.72 5.35 -2.76
N ILE A 131 28.54 4.73 -3.91
CA ILE A 131 28.90 3.32 -4.13
C ILE A 131 30.03 3.25 -5.15
N PRO A 132 31.07 2.42 -4.93
CA PRO A 132 32.11 2.20 -5.91
C PRO A 132 31.51 1.82 -7.27
N LYS A 133 32.03 2.41 -8.35
CA LYS A 133 31.53 2.16 -9.72
C LYS A 133 31.46 0.67 -10.08
N GLN A 134 32.32 -0.14 -9.48
CA GLN A 134 32.36 -1.60 -9.69
C GLN A 134 31.10 -2.31 -9.12
N MET A 135 30.40 -1.70 -8.17
CA MET A 135 29.16 -2.23 -7.61
C MET A 135 27.91 -1.77 -8.35
N LEU A 136 28.05 -0.81 -9.27
CA LEU A 136 26.94 -0.34 -10.08
C LEU A 136 26.82 -1.23 -11.31
N ASN A 137 25.81 -2.06 -11.37
CA ASN A 137 25.52 -2.89 -12.52
C ASN A 137 24.27 -2.37 -13.23
N LEU A 138 24.44 -1.26 -13.96
CA LEU A 138 23.35 -0.57 -14.66
C LEU A 138 22.87 -1.30 -15.92
N SER A 139 23.57 -2.35 -16.36
CA SER A 139 23.27 -3.02 -17.63
C SER A 139 22.61 -4.39 -17.50
N ASN A 140 22.67 -5.03 -16.33
CA ASN A 140 22.15 -6.39 -16.15
C ASN A 140 20.86 -6.43 -15.34
N TYR A 141 19.78 -5.95 -15.96
CA TYR A 141 18.46 -6.15 -15.39
C TYR A 141 18.05 -7.62 -15.47
N PRO A 142 17.30 -8.13 -14.47
CA PRO A 142 16.77 -9.47 -14.52
C PRO A 142 15.92 -9.68 -15.79
N SER A 143 16.21 -10.72 -16.54
CA SER A 143 15.46 -11.12 -17.74
C SER A 143 14.48 -12.26 -17.46
N LYS A 144 14.56 -12.87 -16.26
CA LYS A 144 13.73 -13.98 -15.83
C LYS A 144 13.16 -13.71 -14.45
N ASP A 145 11.99 -14.27 -14.18
CA ASP A 145 11.39 -14.30 -12.84
C ASP A 145 12.07 -15.35 -11.93
N LEU A 146 11.58 -15.45 -10.67
CA LEU A 146 12.11 -16.40 -9.69
C LEU A 146 11.90 -17.87 -10.10
N ASN A 147 10.96 -18.16 -11.00
CA ASN A 147 10.67 -19.49 -11.52
C ASN A 147 11.45 -19.78 -12.81
N GLY A 148 12.33 -18.87 -13.24
CA GLY A 148 13.12 -19.02 -14.45
C GLY A 148 12.40 -18.68 -15.75
N LYS A 149 11.13 -18.24 -15.70
CA LYS A 149 10.37 -17.80 -16.86
C LYS A 149 10.85 -16.44 -17.36
N THR A 150 11.03 -16.29 -18.66
CA THR A 150 11.42 -15.03 -19.28
C THR A 150 10.38 -13.94 -19.03
N LEU A 151 10.84 -12.77 -18.59
CA LEU A 151 10.02 -11.60 -18.37
C LEU A 151 9.68 -10.93 -19.70
N ASP A 152 8.38 -10.60 -19.86
CA ASP A 152 7.97 -9.76 -20.99
C ASP A 152 8.46 -8.32 -20.80
N GLU A 153 8.50 -7.55 -21.88
CA GLU A 153 8.98 -6.15 -21.88
C GLU A 153 8.25 -5.23 -20.87
N ASN A 154 6.99 -5.52 -20.57
CA ASN A 154 6.19 -4.73 -19.61
C ASN A 154 6.51 -5.06 -18.15
N ASN A 155 7.07 -6.24 -17.89
CA ASN A 155 7.41 -6.73 -16.56
C ASN A 155 8.91 -6.58 -16.25
N LYS A 156 9.72 -6.11 -17.20
CA LYS A 156 11.13 -5.80 -16.97
C LYS A 156 11.29 -4.54 -16.15
N ILE A 157 12.24 -4.57 -15.22
CA ILE A 157 12.65 -3.38 -14.47
C ILE A 157 13.42 -2.47 -15.43
N LYS A 158 12.91 -1.27 -15.70
CA LYS A 158 13.53 -0.36 -16.69
C LYS A 158 14.18 0.89 -16.07
N TYR A 159 13.78 1.26 -14.86
CA TYR A 159 14.12 2.57 -14.30
C TYR A 159 14.71 2.53 -12.89
N LEU A 160 14.96 1.35 -12.34
CA LEU A 160 15.60 1.21 -11.04
C LEU A 160 17.12 1.08 -11.21
N GLU A 161 17.86 1.85 -10.43
CA GLU A 161 19.30 1.65 -10.29
C GLU A 161 19.54 0.36 -9.51
N LEU A 162 20.21 -0.60 -10.15
CA LEU A 162 20.59 -1.85 -9.50
C LEU A 162 22.02 -1.73 -8.97
N VAL A 163 22.19 -2.14 -7.72
CA VAL A 163 23.47 -2.21 -7.05
C VAL A 163 23.86 -3.67 -6.88
N ASN A 164 25.03 -4.02 -7.35
CA ASN A 164 25.58 -5.36 -7.15
C ASN A 164 26.13 -5.46 -5.72
N CYS A 165 25.44 -6.23 -4.88
CA CYS A 165 25.85 -6.52 -3.51
C CYS A 165 26.31 -7.99 -3.44
N PRO A 166 27.57 -8.32 -3.75
CA PRO A 166 28.05 -9.69 -3.71
C PRO A 166 28.02 -10.24 -2.28
N PHE A 167 27.54 -11.44 -2.13
CA PHE A 167 27.61 -12.14 -0.84
C PHE A 167 29.09 -12.42 -0.50
N GLN A 168 29.45 -12.23 0.77
CA GLN A 168 30.81 -12.45 1.25
C GLN A 168 30.79 -13.28 2.54
N GLY A 169 31.96 -13.90 2.86
CA GLY A 169 32.15 -14.64 4.09
C GLY A 169 31.11 -15.74 4.32
N GLU A 170 30.51 -15.77 5.49
CA GLU A 170 29.50 -16.78 5.89
C GLU A 170 28.22 -16.71 5.06
N GLN A 171 27.80 -15.53 4.62
CA GLN A 171 26.64 -15.39 3.74
C GLN A 171 26.83 -16.13 2.41
N LEU A 172 28.01 -16.00 1.80
CA LEU A 172 28.33 -16.69 0.56
C LEU A 172 28.36 -18.21 0.76
N LYS A 173 28.92 -18.69 1.86
CA LYS A 173 28.92 -20.13 2.20
C LYS A 173 27.52 -20.68 2.34
N LEU A 174 26.63 -19.97 3.07
CA LEU A 174 25.25 -20.37 3.26
C LEU A 174 24.47 -20.41 1.94
N ILE A 175 24.59 -19.39 1.12
CA ILE A 175 23.91 -19.34 -0.19
C ILE A 175 24.36 -20.50 -1.07
N ASN A 176 25.66 -20.75 -1.17
CA ASN A 176 26.19 -21.87 -1.95
C ASN A 176 25.68 -23.23 -1.40
N TYR A 177 25.64 -23.39 -0.07
CA TYR A 177 25.05 -24.58 0.55
C TYR A 177 23.58 -24.77 0.16
N PHE A 178 22.76 -23.72 0.19
CA PHE A 178 21.36 -23.81 -0.22
C PHE A 178 21.21 -24.11 -1.72
N ILE A 179 21.98 -23.46 -2.60
CA ILE A 179 21.94 -23.72 -4.04
C ILE A 179 22.28 -25.17 -4.33
N ASP A 180 23.30 -25.72 -3.72
CA ASP A 180 23.74 -27.09 -3.93
C ASP A 180 22.73 -28.12 -3.40
N ASN A 181 22.08 -27.82 -2.28
CA ASN A 181 21.07 -28.71 -1.73
C ASN A 181 19.72 -28.62 -2.47
N THR A 182 19.35 -27.45 -2.99
CA THR A 182 18.13 -27.28 -3.80
C THR A 182 18.26 -28.04 -5.13
N LYS A 183 19.43 -28.07 -5.73
CA LYS A 183 19.69 -28.90 -6.92
C LYS A 183 19.53 -30.39 -6.66
N ARG A 184 19.81 -30.87 -5.43
CA ARG A 184 19.63 -32.27 -5.04
C ARG A 184 18.17 -32.66 -4.81
N ILE A 185 17.32 -31.72 -4.40
CA ILE A 185 15.89 -31.96 -4.15
C ILE A 185 15.13 -32.12 -5.47
N ASN A 186 15.51 -31.39 -6.52
CA ASN A 186 14.83 -31.45 -7.83
C ASN A 186 15.20 -32.66 -8.70
N TYR A 187 16.06 -33.56 -8.24
CA TYR A 187 16.44 -34.77 -8.98
C TYR A 187 15.77 -36.04 -8.45
N ASN A 188 14.90 -35.98 -7.46
CA ASN A 188 14.26 -37.15 -6.85
C ASN A 188 12.73 -37.24 -7.06
N ASP A 189 12.17 -36.41 -7.95
CA ASP A 189 10.76 -36.50 -8.35
C ASP A 189 10.63 -36.90 -9.84
N ASP A 190 11.14 -38.08 -10.17
CA ASP A 190 10.78 -38.87 -11.39
C ASP A 190 10.41 -40.28 -10.98
#